data_0e49bed96e5f109ae4369e2c519150d5
#
_entry.id   0e49bed96e5f109ae4369e2c519150d5
#
_cell.length_a   1.000
_cell.length_b   1.000
_cell.length_c   1.000
_cell.angle_alpha   90.00
_cell.angle_beta   90.00
_cell.angle_gamma   90.00
#
_symmetry.space_group_name_H-M   'P 1'
#
loop_
_entity.id
_entity.type
_entity.pdbx_description
1 polymer ?
#
loop_
_entity_poly.entity_id
_entity_poly.type
_entity_poly.pdbx_seq_one_letter_code
_entity_poly.pdbx_strand_id
1 'polypeptide(L)'
;MDSKLNIIIRPCMYDELQSVISINESTLPENYPIYFYEQIMEKYSDCFLVSELKNSPKSIIGYVMWRVERGISSFGIQLIKKGHLVSLAVSENYRRMGVAKKLLIESMKKVCNYDINEFVLEVRSSNFTAINLYQNIFNFKKIRVNEKYYRDGEDALYLALKRENMNFI
;
A
#
# COMPACT_ATOMS: atom_id res chain seq x y z
N MET A 1 19.46 1.82 -23.06
CA MET A 1 18.01 2.01 -23.39
C MET A 1 17.20 1.54 -22.19
N ASP A 2 16.72 2.45 -21.37
CA ASP A 2 15.81 2.10 -20.28
C ASP A 2 14.49 1.65 -20.89
N SER A 3 14.31 0.36 -21.03
CA SER A 3 13.01 -0.19 -21.44
C SER A 3 12.01 0.08 -20.31
N LYS A 4 11.28 1.18 -20.44
CA LYS A 4 10.24 1.58 -19.50
C LYS A 4 9.26 0.42 -19.35
N LEU A 5 9.21 -0.18 -18.17
CA LEU A 5 8.34 -1.33 -17.88
C LEU A 5 6.89 -0.97 -18.25
N ASN A 6 6.31 -1.73 -19.18
CA ASN A 6 4.97 -1.48 -19.70
C ASN A 6 3.95 -2.24 -18.86
N ILE A 7 3.33 -1.54 -17.90
CA ILE A 7 2.39 -2.11 -16.94
C ILE A 7 1.03 -1.43 -17.01
N ILE A 8 0.00 -2.17 -16.61
CA ILE A 8 -1.34 -1.67 -16.31
C ILE A 8 -1.54 -1.76 -14.82
N ILE A 9 -2.17 -0.72 -14.23
CA ILE A 9 -2.66 -0.75 -12.85
C ILE A 9 -4.18 -0.70 -12.90
N ARG A 10 -4.80 -1.67 -12.26
CA ARG A 10 -6.25 -1.87 -12.25
C ARG A 10 -6.72 -2.53 -10.96
N PRO A 11 -8.04 -2.50 -10.67
CA PRO A 11 -8.58 -3.28 -9.56
C PRO A 11 -8.22 -4.77 -9.67
N CYS A 12 -7.96 -5.38 -8.52
CA CYS A 12 -7.75 -6.81 -8.41
C CYS A 12 -9.04 -7.56 -8.69
N MET A 13 -8.98 -8.67 -9.41
CA MET A 13 -10.11 -9.58 -9.63
C MET A 13 -10.04 -10.75 -8.65
N TYR A 14 -11.18 -11.37 -8.37
CA TYR A 14 -11.27 -12.44 -7.37
C TYR A 14 -10.40 -13.66 -7.70
N ASP A 15 -10.33 -14.02 -8.97
CA ASP A 15 -9.50 -15.12 -9.48
C ASP A 15 -7.98 -14.82 -9.44
N GLU A 16 -7.59 -13.59 -9.11
CA GLU A 16 -6.20 -13.16 -8.98
C GLU A 16 -5.68 -13.18 -7.54
N LEU A 17 -6.54 -13.42 -6.56
CA LEU A 17 -6.16 -13.41 -5.13
C LEU A 17 -5.01 -14.37 -4.83
N GLN A 18 -4.99 -15.54 -5.47
CA GLN A 18 -3.90 -16.49 -5.26
C GLN A 18 -2.54 -15.94 -5.75
N SER A 19 -2.53 -15.20 -6.85
CA SER A 19 -1.32 -14.53 -7.33
C SER A 19 -0.85 -13.43 -6.38
N VAL A 20 -1.78 -12.66 -5.83
CA VAL A 20 -1.49 -11.63 -4.81
C VAL A 20 -0.92 -12.26 -3.54
N ILE A 21 -1.54 -13.34 -3.05
CA ILE A 21 -1.07 -14.08 -1.86
C ILE A 21 0.35 -14.60 -2.08
N SER A 22 0.62 -15.19 -3.25
CA SER A 22 1.96 -15.69 -3.59
C SER A 22 3.01 -14.58 -3.60
N ILE A 23 2.67 -13.38 -4.09
CA ILE A 23 3.56 -12.21 -4.03
C ILE A 23 3.76 -11.79 -2.57
N ASN A 24 2.70 -11.73 -1.76
CA ASN A 24 2.82 -11.40 -0.34
C ASN A 24 3.78 -12.35 0.38
N GLU A 25 3.53 -13.66 0.31
CA GLU A 25 4.30 -14.70 0.98
C GLU A 25 5.77 -14.74 0.58
N SER A 26 6.06 -14.45 -0.70
CA SER A 26 7.44 -14.42 -1.21
C SER A 26 8.21 -13.13 -0.90
N THR A 27 7.52 -12.06 -0.48
CA THR A 27 8.12 -10.73 -0.42
C THR A 27 8.02 -10.06 0.95
N LEU A 28 7.05 -10.43 1.76
CA LEU A 28 6.76 -9.82 3.06
C LEU A 28 6.70 -10.88 4.16
N PRO A 29 7.19 -10.58 5.38
CA PRO A 29 7.05 -11.47 6.51
C PRO A 29 5.62 -11.49 7.08
N GLU A 30 4.80 -10.47 6.82
CA GLU A 30 3.41 -10.37 7.25
C GLU A 30 2.50 -11.06 6.26
N ASN A 31 1.97 -12.24 6.65
CA ASN A 31 1.03 -13.02 5.85
C ASN A 31 -0.36 -12.90 6.44
N TYR A 32 -1.35 -12.80 5.57
CA TYR A 32 -2.75 -12.71 5.93
C TYR A 32 -3.51 -13.96 5.46
N PRO A 33 -4.50 -14.44 6.21
CA PRO A 33 -5.38 -15.50 5.74
C PRO A 33 -6.24 -15.00 4.57
N ILE A 34 -6.65 -15.91 3.68
CA ILE A 34 -7.38 -15.58 2.44
C ILE A 34 -8.63 -14.73 2.70
N TYR A 35 -9.39 -15.03 3.74
CA TYR A 35 -10.62 -14.30 4.08
C TYR A 35 -10.36 -12.80 4.34
N PHE A 36 -9.15 -12.43 4.75
CA PHE A 36 -8.79 -11.03 4.97
C PHE A 36 -8.68 -10.27 3.64
N TYR A 37 -8.07 -10.89 2.61
CA TYR A 37 -8.03 -10.30 1.26
C TYR A 37 -9.44 -10.18 0.67
N GLU A 38 -10.28 -11.20 0.87
CA GLU A 38 -11.67 -11.21 0.45
C GLU A 38 -12.46 -10.07 1.08
N GLN A 39 -12.31 -9.84 2.39
CA GLN A 39 -12.96 -8.73 3.10
C GLN A 39 -12.54 -7.36 2.57
N ILE A 40 -11.23 -7.17 2.27
CA ILE A 40 -10.75 -5.92 1.69
C ILE A 40 -11.33 -5.73 0.30
N MET A 41 -11.35 -6.78 -0.52
CA MET A 41 -11.91 -6.74 -1.87
C MET A 41 -13.41 -6.43 -1.85
N GLU A 42 -14.16 -7.04 -0.95
CA GLU A 42 -15.61 -6.84 -0.83
C GLU A 42 -15.97 -5.40 -0.42
N LYS A 43 -15.20 -4.83 0.53
CA LYS A 43 -15.51 -3.49 1.08
C LYS A 43 -14.83 -2.34 0.34
N TYR A 44 -13.65 -2.58 -0.24
CA TYR A 44 -12.76 -1.55 -0.79
C TYR A 44 -12.14 -1.98 -2.12
N SER A 45 -12.93 -2.60 -3.01
CA SER A 45 -12.47 -3.15 -4.31
C SER A 45 -11.69 -2.13 -5.14
N ASP A 46 -12.13 -0.86 -5.15
CA ASP A 46 -11.46 0.22 -5.88
C ASP A 46 -10.07 0.58 -5.32
N CYS A 47 -9.80 0.20 -4.08
CA CYS A 47 -8.57 0.49 -3.37
C CYS A 47 -7.66 -0.73 -3.22
N PHE A 48 -8.06 -1.86 -3.81
CA PHE A 48 -7.25 -3.06 -3.94
C PHE A 48 -6.82 -3.20 -5.40
N LEU A 49 -5.62 -2.71 -5.72
CA LEU A 49 -5.11 -2.67 -7.07
C LEU A 49 -3.97 -3.65 -7.28
N VAL A 50 -3.87 -4.14 -8.52
CA VAL A 50 -2.75 -4.95 -8.99
C VAL A 50 -2.00 -4.24 -10.12
N SER A 51 -0.72 -4.58 -10.26
CA SER A 51 0.11 -4.20 -11.39
C SER A 51 0.34 -5.42 -12.27
N GLU A 52 -0.08 -5.32 -13.53
CA GLU A 52 -0.02 -6.38 -14.54
C GLU A 52 0.92 -5.98 -15.68
N LEU A 53 1.66 -6.95 -16.24
CA LEU A 53 2.46 -6.73 -17.43
C LEU A 53 1.57 -6.66 -18.67
N LYS A 54 1.62 -5.57 -19.44
CA LYS A 54 0.82 -5.42 -20.67
C LYS A 54 1.08 -6.52 -21.71
N ASN A 55 2.33 -6.96 -21.82
CA ASN A 55 2.74 -7.94 -22.80
C ASN A 55 2.57 -9.40 -22.34
N SER A 56 2.07 -9.59 -21.11
CA SER A 56 1.81 -10.90 -20.52
C SER A 56 0.55 -10.82 -19.65
N PRO A 57 -0.64 -10.89 -20.28
CA PRO A 57 -1.91 -10.82 -19.55
C PRO A 57 -1.96 -11.82 -18.39
N LYS A 58 -2.56 -11.41 -17.26
CA LYS A 58 -2.62 -12.15 -16.00
C LYS A 58 -1.28 -12.32 -15.26
N SER A 59 -0.18 -11.75 -15.76
CA SER A 59 1.08 -11.72 -15.03
C SER A 59 1.08 -10.58 -14.02
N ILE A 60 0.57 -10.84 -12.82
CA ILE A 60 0.57 -9.89 -11.70
C ILE A 60 1.98 -9.83 -11.12
N ILE A 61 2.53 -8.62 -11.03
CA ILE A 61 3.89 -8.35 -10.56
C ILE A 61 3.95 -7.53 -9.27
N GLY A 62 2.82 -7.05 -8.79
CA GLY A 62 2.71 -6.29 -7.56
C GLY A 62 1.27 -5.94 -7.25
N TYR A 63 1.01 -5.56 -6.02
CA TYR A 63 -0.31 -5.17 -5.55
C TYR A 63 -0.21 -4.12 -4.45
N VAL A 64 -1.34 -3.46 -4.20
CA VAL A 64 -1.56 -2.56 -3.08
C VAL A 64 -2.98 -2.72 -2.56
N MET A 65 -3.16 -2.78 -1.25
CA MET A 65 -4.48 -2.81 -0.65
C MET A 65 -4.60 -1.84 0.51
N TRP A 66 -5.75 -1.14 0.53
CA TRP A 66 -6.11 -0.16 1.53
C TRP A 66 -7.43 -0.55 2.20
N ARG A 67 -7.60 -0.07 3.43
CA ARG A 67 -8.90 -0.04 4.10
C ARG A 67 -9.21 1.39 4.55
N VAL A 68 -10.48 1.67 4.80
CA VAL A 68 -10.90 2.94 5.39
C VAL A 68 -11.35 2.70 6.83
N GLU A 69 -10.86 3.50 7.74
CA GLU A 69 -11.16 3.39 9.16
C GLU A 69 -11.42 4.78 9.76
N ARG A 70 -12.10 4.82 10.91
CA ARG A 70 -12.26 6.04 11.71
C ARG A 70 -11.29 6.01 12.87
N GLY A 71 -10.71 7.17 13.18
CA GLY A 71 -9.76 7.28 14.29
C GLY A 71 -9.42 8.73 14.58
N ILE A 72 -8.71 8.94 15.68
CA ILE A 72 -8.20 10.27 16.05
C ILE A 72 -7.13 10.68 15.02
N SER A 73 -7.21 11.94 14.57
CA SER A 73 -6.23 12.51 13.64
C SER A 73 -4.78 12.30 14.14
N SER A 74 -3.89 12.03 13.21
CA SER A 74 -2.45 11.96 13.49
C SER A 74 -1.83 13.33 13.73
N PHE A 75 -2.57 14.39 13.36
CA PHE A 75 -2.12 15.80 13.43
C PHE A 75 -2.99 16.65 14.34
N GLY A 76 -3.90 16.06 15.13
CA GLY A 76 -4.82 16.77 16.01
C GLY A 76 -5.65 15.83 16.86
N ILE A 77 -6.76 16.33 17.39
CA ILE A 77 -7.64 15.58 18.30
C ILE A 77 -8.99 15.19 17.68
N GLN A 78 -9.22 15.55 16.42
CA GLN A 78 -10.51 15.33 15.75
C GLN A 78 -10.66 13.85 15.37
N LEU A 79 -11.89 13.36 15.44
CA LEU A 79 -12.27 12.07 14.86
C LEU A 79 -12.44 12.23 13.35
N ILE A 80 -11.67 11.48 12.58
CA ILE A 80 -11.61 11.58 11.13
C ILE A 80 -11.69 10.21 10.46
N LYS A 81 -11.85 10.22 9.13
CA LYS A 81 -11.65 9.04 8.28
C LYS A 81 -10.19 8.97 7.81
N LYS A 82 -9.61 7.79 7.87
CA LYS A 82 -8.25 7.50 7.42
C LYS A 82 -8.26 6.43 6.34
N GLY A 83 -7.49 6.64 5.29
CA GLY A 83 -7.07 5.57 4.39
C GLY A 83 -5.85 4.88 4.98
N HIS A 84 -5.99 3.63 5.38
CA HIS A 84 -4.92 2.85 5.99
C HIS A 84 -4.32 1.91 4.95
N LEU A 85 -3.07 2.10 4.60
CA LEU A 85 -2.33 1.19 3.74
C LEU A 85 -2.08 -0.12 4.50
N VAL A 86 -2.75 -1.17 4.06
CA VAL A 86 -2.66 -2.48 4.69
C VAL A 86 -1.44 -3.24 4.20
N SER A 87 -1.22 -3.23 2.88
CA SER A 87 -0.10 -3.95 2.28
C SER A 87 0.24 -3.40 0.90
N LEU A 88 1.52 -3.39 0.60
CA LEU A 88 2.08 -3.04 -0.70
C LEU A 88 3.28 -3.95 -0.97
N ALA A 89 3.23 -4.71 -2.05
CA ALA A 89 4.36 -5.55 -2.44
C ALA A 89 4.57 -5.58 -3.95
N VAL A 90 5.81 -5.75 -4.34
CA VAL A 90 6.25 -5.93 -5.74
C VAL A 90 7.19 -7.12 -5.79
N SER A 91 6.94 -8.02 -6.73
CA SER A 91 7.79 -9.19 -7.01
C SER A 91 9.24 -8.76 -7.22
N GLU A 92 10.18 -9.52 -6.69
CA GLU A 92 11.59 -9.14 -6.59
C GLU A 92 12.20 -8.70 -7.93
N ASN A 93 11.93 -9.42 -8.98
CA ASN A 93 12.46 -9.15 -10.33
C ASN A 93 11.96 -7.82 -10.93
N TYR A 94 10.93 -7.20 -10.35
CA TYR A 94 10.33 -5.94 -10.83
C TYR A 94 10.49 -4.78 -9.84
N ARG A 95 11.30 -4.98 -8.79
CA ARG A 95 11.64 -3.91 -7.85
C ARG A 95 12.54 -2.87 -8.50
N ARG A 96 12.54 -1.65 -7.93
CA ARG A 96 13.33 -0.49 -8.41
C ARG A 96 12.95 0.01 -9.81
N MET A 97 11.88 -0.52 -10.41
CA MET A 97 11.36 -0.09 -11.73
C MET A 97 10.15 0.87 -11.62
N GLY A 98 9.92 1.45 -10.43
CA GLY A 98 8.84 2.41 -10.19
C GLY A 98 7.44 1.81 -10.01
N VAL A 99 7.29 0.48 -9.95
CA VAL A 99 5.98 -0.20 -9.82
C VAL A 99 5.26 0.22 -8.55
N ALA A 100 5.93 0.16 -7.39
CA ALA A 100 5.34 0.55 -6.10
C ALA A 100 4.88 2.02 -6.10
N LYS A 101 5.67 2.94 -6.67
CA LYS A 101 5.30 4.34 -6.81
C LYS A 101 4.02 4.51 -7.63
N LYS A 102 3.90 3.82 -8.77
CA LYS A 102 2.70 3.89 -9.61
C LYS A 102 1.47 3.29 -8.91
N LEU A 103 1.62 2.15 -8.23
CA LEU A 103 0.56 1.54 -7.43
C LEU A 103 0.04 2.50 -6.36
N LEU A 104 0.94 3.15 -5.62
CA LEU A 104 0.56 4.12 -4.60
C LEU A 104 -0.18 5.33 -5.20
N ILE A 105 0.34 5.93 -6.27
CA ILE A 105 -0.31 7.08 -6.91
C ILE A 105 -1.74 6.74 -7.32
N GLU A 106 -1.92 5.64 -8.05
CA GLU A 106 -3.25 5.26 -8.56
C GLU A 106 -4.20 4.83 -7.44
N SER A 107 -3.71 4.10 -6.45
CA SER A 107 -4.56 3.67 -5.33
C SER A 107 -4.94 4.82 -4.40
N MET A 108 -4.03 5.76 -4.11
CA MET A 108 -4.35 6.92 -3.27
C MET A 108 -5.42 7.81 -3.89
N LYS A 109 -5.44 7.97 -5.23
CA LYS A 109 -6.54 8.63 -5.95
C LYS A 109 -7.88 7.96 -5.66
N LYS A 110 -7.91 6.64 -5.70
CA LYS A 110 -9.13 5.85 -5.43
C LYS A 110 -9.58 5.94 -3.98
N VAL A 111 -8.63 5.85 -3.04
CA VAL A 111 -8.91 6.00 -1.60
C VAL A 111 -9.54 7.35 -1.27
N CYS A 112 -9.19 8.42 -2.00
CA CYS A 112 -9.81 9.74 -1.83
C CYS A 112 -11.33 9.75 -2.06
N ASN A 113 -11.88 8.81 -2.85
CA ASN A 113 -13.32 8.72 -3.11
C ASN A 113 -14.12 8.33 -1.85
N TYR A 114 -13.45 7.84 -0.79
CA TYR A 114 -14.07 7.51 0.48
C TYR A 114 -14.11 8.67 1.47
N ASP A 115 -13.81 9.91 1.02
CA ASP A 115 -13.79 11.12 1.85
C ASP A 115 -12.89 11.00 3.08
N ILE A 116 -11.71 10.45 2.89
CA ILE A 116 -10.69 10.36 3.92
C ILE A 116 -10.02 11.72 4.14
N ASN A 117 -9.49 11.95 5.34
CA ASN A 117 -8.75 13.14 5.71
C ASN A 117 -7.24 12.90 5.72
N GLU A 118 -6.83 11.68 6.05
CA GLU A 118 -5.43 11.28 6.18
C GLU A 118 -5.19 9.91 5.57
N PHE A 119 -3.97 9.73 5.02
CA PHE A 119 -3.40 8.43 4.72
C PHE A 119 -2.47 8.02 5.87
N VAL A 120 -2.54 6.77 6.30
CA VAL A 120 -1.69 6.25 7.37
C VAL A 120 -1.15 4.87 7.02
N LEU A 121 -0.03 4.53 7.61
CA LEU A 121 0.59 3.22 7.46
C LEU A 121 1.54 2.91 8.63
N GLU A 122 1.82 1.63 8.84
CA GLU A 122 2.95 1.13 9.60
C GLU A 122 3.99 0.53 8.66
N VAL A 123 5.25 0.80 8.95
CA VAL A 123 6.39 0.23 8.20
C VAL A 123 7.47 -0.22 9.18
N ARG A 124 8.06 -1.38 8.93
CA ARG A 124 9.18 -1.89 9.73
C ARG A 124 10.30 -0.87 9.82
N SER A 125 10.83 -0.66 11.01
CA SER A 125 11.92 0.30 11.26
C SER A 125 13.19 -0.02 10.46
N SER A 126 13.40 -1.27 10.08
CA SER A 126 14.52 -1.72 9.26
C SER A 126 14.26 -1.63 7.74
N ASN A 127 13.00 -1.37 7.30
CA ASN A 127 12.69 -1.30 5.88
C ASN A 127 12.99 0.08 5.27
N PHE A 128 14.29 0.41 5.18
CA PHE A 128 14.75 1.72 4.69
C PHE A 128 14.26 2.04 3.27
N THR A 129 14.08 1.02 2.42
CA THR A 129 13.58 1.21 1.05
C THR A 129 12.13 1.72 1.06
N ALA A 130 11.26 1.11 1.85
CA ALA A 130 9.87 1.53 1.99
C ALA A 130 9.77 2.88 2.72
N ILE A 131 10.56 3.08 3.78
CA ILE A 131 10.62 4.36 4.51
C ILE A 131 11.00 5.49 3.56
N ASN A 132 12.03 5.29 2.72
CA ASN A 132 12.44 6.29 1.71
C ASN A 132 11.31 6.59 0.72
N LEU A 133 10.60 5.56 0.24
CA LEU A 133 9.44 5.73 -0.63
C LEU A 133 8.38 6.61 0.03
N TYR A 134 7.96 6.26 1.25
CA TYR A 134 6.89 6.98 1.93
C TYR A 134 7.28 8.38 2.36
N GLN A 135 8.45 8.55 2.99
CA GLN A 135 8.84 9.85 3.54
C GLN A 135 9.42 10.82 2.51
N ASN A 136 10.30 10.35 1.62
CA ASN A 136 11.04 11.24 0.71
C ASN A 136 10.33 11.41 -0.63
N ILE A 137 9.55 10.42 -1.10
CA ILE A 137 8.83 10.53 -2.37
C ILE A 137 7.38 10.97 -2.17
N PHE A 138 6.72 10.44 -1.13
CA PHE A 138 5.30 10.73 -0.86
C PHE A 138 5.07 11.71 0.30
N ASN A 139 6.12 12.21 0.96
CA ASN A 139 6.07 13.21 2.03
C ASN A 139 5.27 12.79 3.29
N PHE A 140 5.12 11.49 3.54
CA PHE A 140 4.56 11.02 4.80
C PHE A 140 5.43 11.49 5.97
N LYS A 141 4.79 11.92 7.04
CA LYS A 141 5.45 12.34 8.28
C LYS A 141 5.49 11.19 9.27
N LYS A 142 6.64 11.00 9.93
CA LYS A 142 6.74 10.10 11.08
C LYS A 142 6.00 10.72 12.25
N ILE A 143 4.99 10.02 12.75
CA ILE A 143 4.16 10.47 13.88
C ILE A 143 4.66 9.87 15.18
N ARG A 144 4.94 8.55 15.20
CA ARG A 144 5.43 7.82 16.37
C ARG A 144 6.14 6.53 15.96
N VAL A 145 6.78 5.92 16.94
CA VAL A 145 7.24 4.53 16.87
C VAL A 145 6.27 3.68 17.67
N ASN A 146 5.80 2.59 17.08
CA ASN A 146 5.06 1.55 17.76
C ASN A 146 6.05 0.45 18.13
N GLU A 147 6.46 0.43 19.40
CA GLU A 147 7.46 -0.54 19.89
C GLU A 147 6.93 -1.97 19.84
N LYS A 148 7.78 -2.92 19.43
CA LYS A 148 7.46 -4.35 19.37
C LYS A 148 6.15 -4.65 18.61
N TYR A 149 5.91 -3.91 17.56
CA TYR A 149 4.65 -3.98 16.79
C TYR A 149 4.50 -5.29 16.03
N TYR A 150 5.59 -5.78 15.44
CA TYR A 150 5.60 -7.01 14.67
C TYR A 150 5.80 -8.24 15.57
N ARG A 151 5.36 -9.42 15.10
CA ARG A 151 5.42 -10.68 15.88
C ARG A 151 6.83 -11.08 16.29
N ASP A 152 7.82 -10.70 15.52
CA ASP A 152 9.24 -10.91 15.79
C ASP A 152 9.86 -9.89 16.77
N GLY A 153 9.04 -8.95 17.25
CA GLY A 153 9.43 -7.90 18.20
C GLY A 153 10.04 -6.66 17.54
N GLU A 154 10.04 -6.57 16.20
CA GLU A 154 10.51 -5.36 15.53
C GLU A 154 9.53 -4.20 15.70
N ASP A 155 10.07 -2.99 15.81
CA ASP A 155 9.31 -1.76 15.89
C ASP A 155 8.73 -1.38 14.53
N ALA A 156 7.58 -0.69 14.53
CA ALA A 156 7.03 -0.03 13.37
C ALA A 156 7.14 1.50 13.49
N LEU A 157 7.47 2.15 12.38
CA LEU A 157 7.20 3.57 12.23
C LEU A 157 5.74 3.76 11.80
N TYR A 158 4.97 4.50 12.58
CA TYR A 158 3.64 4.97 12.16
C TYR A 158 3.80 6.26 11.39
N LEU A 159 3.44 6.23 10.12
CA LEU A 159 3.57 7.35 9.19
C LEU A 159 2.17 7.85 8.80
N ALA A 160 2.04 9.16 8.63
CA ALA A 160 0.80 9.78 8.19
C ALA A 160 1.05 10.91 7.18
N LEU A 161 0.05 11.09 6.28
CA LEU A 161 0.02 12.18 5.31
C LEU A 161 -1.39 12.76 5.29
N LYS A 162 -1.54 14.07 5.45
CA LYS A 162 -2.83 14.73 5.24
C LYS A 162 -3.21 14.67 3.76
N ARG A 163 -4.50 14.41 3.47
CA ARG A 163 -5.01 14.40 2.09
C ARG A 163 -4.70 15.69 1.33
N GLU A 164 -4.84 16.84 1.98
CA GLU A 164 -4.56 18.16 1.40
C GLU A 164 -3.11 18.37 0.95
N ASN A 165 -2.17 17.59 1.49
CA ASN A 165 -0.74 17.63 1.17
C ASN A 165 -0.33 16.63 0.08
N MET A 166 -1.28 16.03 -0.61
CA MET A 166 -1.03 15.06 -1.69
C MET A 166 -0.66 15.80 -2.99
N ASN A 167 0.62 16.17 -3.16
CA ASN A 167 1.13 17.02 -4.25
C ASN A 167 1.78 16.26 -5.41
N PHE A 168 1.59 14.95 -5.51
CA PHE A 168 2.28 14.07 -6.48
C PHE A 168 1.33 13.46 -7.54
N ILE A 169 0.14 14.04 -7.70
CA ILE A 169 -0.88 13.67 -8.71
C ILE A 169 -0.95 14.74 -9.78
#